data_f037354ec6c88f56636572f559b15fbf
#
_entry.id   f037354ec6c88f56636572f559b15fbf
#
_cell.length_a   1.000
_cell.length_b   1.000
_cell.length_c   1.000
_cell.angle_alpha   90.00
_cell.angle_beta   90.00
_cell.angle_gamma   90.00
#
_symmetry.space_group_name_H-M   'P 1'
#
loop_
_entity.id
_entity.type
_entity.pdbx_description
1 polymer ?
#
loop_
_entity_poly.entity_id
_entity_poly.type
_entity_poly.pdbx_seq_one_letter_code
_entity_poly.pdbx_strand_id
1 'polypeptide(L)'
;MKKNIFLLFILILVTVGVFAEAETKFILITDFAYYPKSSPVAMGLPQDDVSRFAPLDGFYSAVEARVTGKMDYKIPTPFGTNPLVKGNNVTISPALEISPVTLMPQFFVAFTPIAFLKFTASAKIGTGWDFIGIKGMGDLDSAENGYKSLTPFKNYFYEFRLSNLFQFDVGAIVPGDWTHVVMQASYDILYTGLTGVENGTPWIWQASGEKANGWNYYSQIILGYQMPLVLQTVGLQFELSGYYDEASFDAKYLDWNPSFMRVNINPICILKFNENHSLTIQTRFSSRRGFSSDRGEDATNFNLNYNGREWWFERVALSYSYSF
;
A
#
# COMPACT_ATOMS: atom_id res chain seq x y z
N MET A 1 15.09 31.06 11.15
CA MET A 1 14.51 30.94 9.81
C MET A 1 13.48 29.81 9.67
N LYS A 2 13.72 28.56 10.15
CA LYS A 2 12.81 27.41 9.97
C LYS A 2 11.42 27.57 10.64
N LYS A 3 11.31 28.25 11.81
CA LYS A 3 10.01 28.47 12.48
C LYS A 3 9.09 29.43 11.72
N ASN A 4 9.65 30.42 11.01
CA ASN A 4 8.86 31.40 10.29
C ASN A 4 8.27 30.86 8.98
N ILE A 5 8.92 29.89 8.35
CA ILE A 5 8.39 29.23 7.14
C ILE A 5 7.18 28.35 7.47
N PHE A 6 7.21 27.64 8.60
CA PHE A 6 6.10 26.82 9.07
C PHE A 6 4.88 27.68 9.46
N LEU A 7 5.13 28.82 10.13
CA LEU A 7 4.07 29.78 10.48
C LEU A 7 3.46 30.44 9.23
N LEU A 8 4.30 30.75 8.23
CA LEU A 8 3.85 31.31 6.95
C LEU A 8 2.98 30.30 6.18
N PHE A 9 3.34 29.01 6.21
CA PHE A 9 2.57 27.93 5.57
C PHE A 9 1.20 27.74 6.23
N ILE A 10 1.14 27.79 7.58
CA ILE A 10 -0.11 27.75 8.34
C ILE A 10 -0.95 29.00 8.07
N LEU A 11 -0.34 30.17 8.01
CA LEU A 11 -1.04 31.43 7.75
C LEU A 11 -1.63 31.47 6.33
N ILE A 12 -0.91 30.95 5.32
CA ILE A 12 -1.40 30.79 3.95
C ILE A 12 -2.57 29.81 3.90
N LEU A 13 -2.50 28.68 4.60
CA LEU A 13 -3.60 27.71 4.70
C LEU A 13 -4.85 28.30 5.35
N VAL A 14 -4.68 29.12 6.39
CA VAL A 14 -5.80 29.77 7.09
C VAL A 14 -6.43 30.88 6.24
N THR A 15 -5.64 31.65 5.50
CA THR A 15 -6.15 32.72 4.64
C THR A 15 -6.85 32.21 3.38
N VAL A 16 -6.43 31.07 2.81
CA VAL A 16 -7.09 30.44 1.66
C VAL A 16 -8.42 29.82 2.06
N GLY A 17 -8.54 29.28 3.28
CA GLY A 17 -9.80 28.69 3.78
C GLY A 17 -10.96 29.67 4.00
N VAL A 18 -10.70 30.97 4.03
CA VAL A 18 -11.73 32.00 4.29
C VAL A 18 -12.54 32.37 3.04
N PHE A 19 -12.09 32.02 1.83
CA PHE A 19 -12.71 32.47 0.56
C PHE A 19 -13.20 31.34 -0.36
N ALA A 20 -13.10 30.07 0.03
CA ALA A 20 -13.53 28.95 -0.79
C ALA A 20 -14.57 28.08 -0.04
N GLU A 21 -15.65 27.72 -0.70
CA GLU A 21 -16.57 26.68 -0.20
C GLU A 21 -15.81 25.35 -0.10
N ALA A 22 -15.44 24.97 1.11
CA ALA A 22 -14.78 23.70 1.38
C ALA A 22 -15.81 22.57 1.40
N GLU A 23 -15.49 21.45 0.77
CA GLU A 23 -16.30 20.25 0.80
C GLU A 23 -15.76 19.29 1.85
N THR A 24 -16.67 18.77 2.69
CA THR A 24 -16.34 17.70 3.66
C THR A 24 -17.04 16.42 3.25
N LYS A 25 -16.29 15.33 3.20
CA LYS A 25 -16.77 13.99 2.88
C LYS A 25 -16.25 12.99 3.90
N PHE A 26 -17.13 12.19 4.46
CA PHE A 26 -16.75 11.06 5.31
C PHE A 26 -16.80 9.76 4.51
N ILE A 27 -15.82 8.90 4.73
CA ILE A 27 -15.67 7.65 4.00
C ILE A 27 -15.38 6.55 5.01
N LEU A 28 -16.16 5.47 4.94
CA LEU A 28 -15.89 4.22 5.66
C LEU A 28 -15.47 3.16 4.65
N ILE A 29 -14.30 2.56 4.88
CA ILE A 29 -13.76 1.51 4.02
C ILE A 29 -13.65 0.24 4.87
N THR A 30 -14.18 -0.86 4.36
CA THR A 30 -14.05 -2.18 4.96
C THR A 30 -13.34 -3.08 3.97
N ASP A 31 -12.15 -3.53 4.34
CA ASP A 31 -11.33 -4.42 3.54
C ASP A 31 -11.36 -5.84 4.13
N PHE A 32 -11.44 -6.81 3.25
CA PHE A 32 -11.30 -8.22 3.55
C PHE A 32 -10.38 -8.86 2.53
N ALA A 33 -9.45 -9.70 2.97
CA ALA A 33 -8.62 -10.49 2.08
C ALA A 33 -8.56 -11.94 2.53
N TYR A 34 -8.62 -12.83 1.55
CA TYR A 34 -8.49 -14.27 1.70
C TYR A 34 -7.22 -14.75 1.00
N TYR A 35 -6.41 -15.51 1.72
CA TYR A 35 -5.14 -16.06 1.26
C TYR A 35 -5.27 -17.58 1.12
N PRO A 36 -5.25 -18.14 -0.11
CA PRO A 36 -5.10 -19.56 -0.31
C PRO A 36 -3.69 -20.03 0.05
N LYS A 37 -3.54 -21.29 0.36
CA LYS A 37 -2.23 -21.88 0.63
C LYS A 37 -1.46 -22.14 -0.66
N SER A 38 -0.21 -21.74 -0.69
CA SER A 38 0.71 -22.01 -1.79
C SER A 38 2.12 -22.24 -1.24
N SER A 39 2.63 -23.43 -1.45
CA SER A 39 3.98 -23.81 -1.05
C SER A 39 5.03 -23.33 -2.06
N PRO A 40 6.27 -23.06 -1.62
CA PRO A 40 7.38 -22.74 -2.53
C PRO A 40 7.60 -23.84 -3.57
N VAL A 41 7.94 -23.43 -4.79
CA VAL A 41 8.34 -24.37 -5.84
C VAL A 41 9.71 -24.95 -5.53
N ALA A 42 9.83 -26.21 -5.78
CA ALA A 42 10.98 -27.06 -5.62
C ALA A 42 12.34 -26.34 -5.53
N MET A 43 12.91 -26.46 -4.40
CA MET A 43 14.26 -26.11 -4.06
C MET A 43 15.25 -26.93 -4.88
N GLY A 44 16.38 -26.31 -5.19
CA GLY A 44 17.45 -26.98 -5.92
C GLY A 44 17.31 -27.02 -7.44
N LEU A 45 16.26 -26.42 -8.02
CA LEU A 45 16.25 -26.20 -9.46
C LEU A 45 17.28 -25.13 -9.86
N PRO A 46 17.98 -25.32 -11.01
CA PRO A 46 18.91 -24.31 -11.52
C PRO A 46 18.23 -22.95 -11.64
N GLN A 47 18.99 -21.88 -11.37
CA GLN A 47 18.52 -20.49 -11.43
C GLN A 47 17.96 -20.09 -12.82
N ASP A 48 18.34 -20.84 -13.86
CA ASP A 48 17.97 -20.62 -15.26
C ASP A 48 16.60 -21.19 -15.65
N ASP A 49 15.90 -21.88 -14.74
CA ASP A 49 14.57 -22.40 -15.02
C ASP A 49 13.51 -21.30 -14.84
N VAL A 50 13.09 -20.75 -15.98
CA VAL A 50 12.53 -19.40 -16.17
C VAL A 50 11.12 -19.24 -15.65
N SER A 51 10.39 -20.28 -15.30
CA SER A 51 8.96 -20.16 -14.93
C SER A 51 8.62 -20.90 -13.64
N ARG A 52 9.06 -20.36 -12.52
CA ARG A 52 8.63 -20.84 -11.21
C ARG A 52 7.29 -20.19 -10.85
N PHE A 53 6.22 -20.88 -11.10
CA PHE A 53 4.91 -20.52 -10.57
C PHE A 53 4.48 -21.54 -9.53
N ALA A 54 4.37 -21.08 -8.27
CA ALA A 54 4.00 -21.95 -7.16
C ALA A 54 2.53 -22.39 -7.28
N PRO A 55 2.25 -23.69 -7.20
CA PRO A 55 0.89 -24.19 -7.25
C PRO A 55 0.11 -23.81 -6.00
N LEU A 56 -1.21 -23.79 -6.11
CA LEU A 56 -2.10 -23.80 -4.95
C LEU A 56 -2.13 -25.23 -4.39
N ASP A 57 -1.81 -25.38 -3.11
CA ASP A 57 -1.77 -26.68 -2.41
C ASP A 57 -2.75 -26.78 -1.24
N GLY A 58 -3.62 -25.79 -1.08
CA GLY A 58 -4.69 -25.81 -0.10
C GLY A 58 -5.62 -24.62 -0.19
N PHE A 59 -6.82 -24.79 0.39
CA PHE A 59 -7.83 -23.74 0.36
C PHE A 59 -7.50 -22.57 1.28
N TYR A 60 -6.85 -22.80 2.41
CA TYR A 60 -6.74 -21.82 3.47
C TYR A 60 -5.32 -21.70 4.00
N SER A 61 -4.84 -20.47 4.02
CA SER A 61 -3.65 -20.06 4.76
C SER A 61 -4.01 -19.00 5.80
N ALA A 62 -4.67 -17.89 5.38
CA ALA A 62 -5.03 -16.81 6.27
C ALA A 62 -6.22 -15.99 5.75
N VAL A 63 -6.78 -15.16 6.62
CA VAL A 63 -7.69 -14.06 6.29
C VAL A 63 -7.20 -12.77 6.95
N GLU A 64 -7.51 -11.66 6.32
CA GLU A 64 -7.24 -10.32 6.83
C GLU A 64 -8.52 -9.49 6.76
N ALA A 65 -8.77 -8.70 7.79
CA ALA A 65 -9.88 -7.75 7.80
C ALA A 65 -9.43 -6.45 8.44
N ARG A 66 -9.90 -5.31 7.91
CA ARG A 66 -9.68 -4.00 8.50
C ARG A 66 -10.80 -3.04 8.16
N VAL A 67 -10.96 -2.04 8.99
CA VAL A 67 -11.91 -0.94 8.80
C VAL A 67 -11.13 0.37 8.88
N THR A 68 -11.37 1.27 7.93
CA THR A 68 -10.77 2.60 7.91
C THR A 68 -11.87 3.65 7.85
N GLY A 69 -11.92 4.51 8.86
CA GLY A 69 -12.70 5.74 8.83
C GLY A 69 -11.82 6.89 8.35
N LYS A 70 -12.27 7.66 7.36
CA LYS A 70 -11.54 8.77 6.75
C LYS A 70 -12.46 9.98 6.58
N MET A 71 -11.93 11.17 6.82
CA MET A 71 -12.59 12.43 6.48
C MET A 71 -11.75 13.15 5.42
N ASP A 72 -12.35 13.53 4.32
CA ASP A 72 -11.72 14.39 3.31
C ASP A 72 -12.27 15.81 3.47
N TYR A 73 -11.39 16.76 3.76
CA TYR A 73 -11.65 18.19 3.77
C TYR A 73 -10.97 18.81 2.57
N LYS A 74 -11.75 19.10 1.53
CA LYS A 74 -11.27 19.60 0.24
C LYS A 74 -11.46 21.11 0.14
N ILE A 75 -10.37 21.81 -0.10
CA ILE A 75 -10.29 23.27 -0.21
C ILE A 75 -9.95 23.58 -1.69
N PRO A 76 -10.88 24.17 -2.46
CA PRO A 76 -10.60 24.66 -3.80
C PRO A 76 -9.46 25.72 -3.78
N THR A 77 -8.61 25.70 -4.78
CA THR A 77 -7.53 26.68 -4.91
C THR A 77 -7.75 27.56 -6.15
N PRO A 78 -7.50 28.90 -6.09
CA PRO A 78 -7.92 29.81 -7.15
C PRO A 78 -6.86 29.92 -8.28
N PHE A 79 -6.47 28.79 -8.90
CA PHE A 79 -5.46 28.83 -10.00
C PHE A 79 -6.01 29.12 -11.39
N GLY A 80 -7.30 29.48 -11.50
CA GLY A 80 -7.92 29.90 -12.77
C GLY A 80 -9.15 29.11 -13.18
N THR A 81 -9.72 29.47 -14.33
CA THR A 81 -10.99 28.93 -14.84
C THR A 81 -10.82 27.93 -16.00
N ASN A 82 -9.60 27.73 -16.47
CA ASN A 82 -9.33 26.76 -17.52
C ASN A 82 -9.77 25.35 -17.09
N PRO A 83 -10.40 24.53 -17.94
CA PRO A 83 -10.86 23.18 -17.60
C PRO A 83 -9.82 22.30 -16.91
N LEU A 84 -8.54 22.44 -17.27
CA LEU A 84 -7.44 21.66 -16.67
C LEU A 84 -7.14 22.04 -15.21
N VAL A 85 -7.43 23.28 -14.82
CA VAL A 85 -7.12 23.81 -13.45
C VAL A 85 -8.37 24.14 -12.65
N LYS A 86 -9.57 24.13 -13.24
CA LYS A 86 -10.83 24.45 -12.56
C LYS A 86 -11.11 23.57 -11.32
N GLY A 87 -10.62 22.33 -11.34
CA GLY A 87 -10.79 21.36 -10.24
C GLY A 87 -9.62 21.32 -9.25
N ASN A 88 -8.68 22.30 -9.32
CA ASN A 88 -7.54 22.31 -8.44
C ASN A 88 -7.95 22.50 -6.98
N ASN A 89 -7.24 21.81 -6.08
CA ASN A 89 -7.58 21.81 -4.67
C ASN A 89 -6.42 21.32 -3.80
N VAL A 90 -6.53 21.63 -2.52
CA VAL A 90 -5.81 20.96 -1.45
C VAL A 90 -6.82 20.13 -0.67
N THR A 91 -6.54 18.85 -0.46
CA THR A 91 -7.38 17.98 0.38
C THR A 91 -6.59 17.56 1.61
N ILE A 92 -7.17 17.75 2.79
CA ILE A 92 -6.64 17.32 4.08
C ILE A 92 -7.47 16.14 4.57
N SER A 93 -6.83 15.02 4.88
CA SER A 93 -7.54 13.80 5.22
C SER A 93 -6.96 13.10 6.44
N PRO A 94 -7.49 13.34 7.65
CA PRO A 94 -7.27 12.45 8.77
C PRO A 94 -8.02 11.14 8.55
N ALA A 95 -7.40 10.03 8.98
CA ALA A 95 -8.01 8.71 8.93
C ALA A 95 -7.58 7.86 10.14
N LEU A 96 -8.39 6.87 10.46
CA LEU A 96 -8.11 5.87 11.48
C LEU A 96 -8.38 4.48 10.91
N GLU A 97 -7.34 3.65 10.87
CA GLU A 97 -7.44 2.25 10.48
C GLU A 97 -7.40 1.36 11.73
N ILE A 98 -8.30 0.40 11.78
CA ILE A 98 -8.37 -0.62 12.83
C ILE A 98 -8.43 -1.99 12.17
N SER A 99 -7.59 -2.91 12.65
CA SER A 99 -7.63 -4.33 12.33
C SER A 99 -7.73 -5.16 13.62
N PRO A 100 -7.92 -6.48 13.57
CA PRO A 100 -7.88 -7.32 14.77
C PRO A 100 -6.57 -7.22 15.56
N VAL A 101 -5.46 -6.83 14.91
CA VAL A 101 -4.12 -6.83 15.49
C VAL A 101 -3.43 -5.47 15.51
N THR A 102 -4.04 -4.40 14.97
CA THR A 102 -3.42 -3.06 14.91
C THR A 102 -4.42 -1.92 15.00
N LEU A 103 -3.91 -0.78 15.48
CA LEU A 103 -4.56 0.53 15.44
C LEU A 103 -3.60 1.52 14.80
N MET A 104 -4.03 2.24 13.75
CA MET A 104 -3.16 3.08 12.95
C MET A 104 -3.83 4.40 12.53
N PRO A 105 -3.69 5.49 13.31
CA PRO A 105 -3.94 6.86 12.85
C PRO A 105 -3.11 7.20 11.62
N GLN A 106 -3.72 7.93 10.68
CA GLN A 106 -3.12 8.33 9.42
C GLN A 106 -3.50 9.79 9.11
N PHE A 107 -2.62 10.50 8.43
CA PHE A 107 -2.86 11.87 8.00
C PHE A 107 -2.32 12.08 6.58
N PHE A 108 -3.13 12.68 5.72
CA PHE A 108 -2.78 12.92 4.33
C PHE A 108 -3.02 14.40 3.99
N VAL A 109 -2.12 14.96 3.20
CA VAL A 109 -2.30 16.25 2.53
C VAL A 109 -2.06 16.04 1.05
N ALA A 110 -3.08 16.24 0.25
CA ALA A 110 -3.00 16.07 -1.20
C ALA A 110 -3.18 17.42 -1.89
N PHE A 111 -2.36 17.69 -2.89
CA PHE A 111 -2.44 18.85 -3.76
C PHE A 111 -2.68 18.38 -5.19
N THR A 112 -3.78 18.85 -5.78
CA THR A 112 -4.16 18.58 -7.17
C THR A 112 -4.06 19.90 -7.95
N PRO A 113 -2.88 20.24 -8.53
CA PRO A 113 -2.71 21.50 -9.28
C PRO A 113 -3.47 21.52 -10.60
N ILE A 114 -3.56 20.37 -11.25
CA ILE A 114 -4.24 20.16 -12.54
C ILE A 114 -4.94 18.81 -12.55
N ALA A 115 -5.93 18.63 -13.39
CA ALA A 115 -6.81 17.46 -13.42
C ALA A 115 -6.09 16.10 -13.51
N PHE A 116 -4.91 16.05 -14.11
CA PHE A 116 -4.16 14.81 -14.33
C PHE A 116 -2.96 14.60 -13.42
N LEU A 117 -2.67 15.55 -12.48
CA LEU A 117 -1.55 15.43 -11.52
C LEU A 117 -2.05 15.62 -10.09
N LYS A 118 -1.57 14.75 -9.19
CA LYS A 118 -1.82 14.85 -7.75
C LYS A 118 -0.55 14.50 -6.98
N PHE A 119 -0.19 15.35 -6.04
CA PHE A 119 0.92 15.15 -5.11
C PHE A 119 0.33 14.91 -3.72
N THR A 120 0.83 13.92 -3.00
CA THR A 120 0.35 13.61 -1.65
C THR A 120 1.52 13.42 -0.71
N ALA A 121 1.49 14.13 0.42
CA ALA A 121 2.32 13.83 1.57
C ALA A 121 1.47 13.14 2.62
N SER A 122 1.98 12.06 3.22
CA SER A 122 1.25 11.36 4.28
C SER A 122 2.17 10.89 5.40
N ALA A 123 1.58 10.77 6.59
CA ALA A 123 2.19 10.20 7.77
C ALA A 123 1.23 9.19 8.39
N LYS A 124 1.77 8.05 8.83
CA LYS A 124 1.05 7.02 9.58
C LYS A 124 1.85 6.70 10.83
N ILE A 125 1.14 6.47 11.92
CA ILE A 125 1.70 5.93 13.14
C ILE A 125 0.76 4.86 13.65
N GLY A 126 1.28 3.75 14.17
CA GLY A 126 0.41 2.68 14.62
C GLY A 126 1.05 1.84 15.70
N THR A 127 0.22 1.10 16.42
CA THR A 127 0.64 0.08 17.37
C THR A 127 -0.07 -1.22 17.08
N GLY A 128 0.53 -2.35 17.45
CA GLY A 128 -0.02 -3.66 17.21
C GLY A 128 0.06 -4.55 18.44
N TRP A 129 -0.79 -5.56 18.47
CA TRP A 129 -0.86 -6.58 19.52
C TRP A 129 -1.10 -7.95 18.90
N ASP A 130 -0.85 -9.00 19.68
CA ASP A 130 -1.09 -10.35 19.21
C ASP A 130 -2.55 -10.74 19.46
N PHE A 131 -3.16 -11.39 18.49
CA PHE A 131 -4.53 -11.86 18.57
C PHE A 131 -4.67 -13.21 17.85
N ILE A 132 -5.12 -14.24 18.55
CA ILE A 132 -5.36 -15.62 18.03
C ILE A 132 -4.13 -16.12 17.22
N GLY A 133 -2.93 -16.00 17.79
CA GLY A 133 -1.68 -16.45 17.15
C GLY A 133 -1.16 -15.56 16.01
N ILE A 134 -1.88 -14.48 15.66
CA ILE A 134 -1.45 -13.52 14.65
C ILE A 134 -0.69 -12.39 15.35
N LYS A 135 0.54 -12.11 14.92
CA LYS A 135 1.37 -11.03 15.47
C LYS A 135 1.03 -9.69 14.78
N GLY A 136 0.68 -8.68 15.58
CA GLY A 136 0.46 -7.32 15.07
C GLY A 136 1.75 -6.58 14.79
N MET A 137 2.76 -6.71 15.66
CA MET A 137 4.10 -6.17 15.47
C MET A 137 5.13 -6.98 16.26
N GLY A 138 6.34 -7.08 15.73
CA GLY A 138 7.46 -7.78 16.38
C GLY A 138 8.76 -7.58 15.63
N ASP A 139 9.89 -7.84 16.30
CA ASP A 139 11.22 -7.88 15.71
C ASP A 139 11.69 -9.32 15.53
N LEU A 140 12.65 -9.53 14.63
CA LEU A 140 13.22 -10.84 14.37
C LEU A 140 14.07 -11.28 15.58
N ASP A 141 13.69 -12.41 16.20
CA ASP A 141 14.48 -13.05 17.24
C ASP A 141 15.67 -13.81 16.63
N SER A 142 15.36 -14.76 15.76
CA SER A 142 16.33 -15.46 14.91
C SER A 142 15.65 -15.98 13.65
N ALA A 143 16.44 -16.48 12.68
CA ALA A 143 15.89 -17.09 11.49
C ALA A 143 15.07 -18.36 11.81
N GLU A 144 15.44 -19.09 12.85
CA GLU A 144 14.81 -20.34 13.30
C GLU A 144 13.58 -20.08 14.17
N ASN A 145 13.67 -19.10 15.09
CA ASN A 145 12.60 -18.79 16.05
C ASN A 145 11.55 -17.84 15.48
N GLY A 146 11.85 -17.15 14.36
CA GLY A 146 10.97 -16.18 13.75
C GLY A 146 10.91 -14.86 14.52
N TYR A 147 9.74 -14.24 14.59
CA TYR A 147 9.56 -12.91 15.19
C TYR A 147 9.05 -13.03 16.63
N LYS A 148 9.61 -12.25 17.54
CA LYS A 148 9.10 -12.01 18.88
C LYS A 148 8.24 -10.75 18.92
N SER A 149 7.15 -10.79 19.68
CA SER A 149 6.21 -9.68 19.76
C SER A 149 6.77 -8.51 20.58
N LEU A 150 6.51 -7.29 20.11
CA LEU A 150 6.83 -6.07 20.82
C LEU A 150 5.64 -5.62 21.69
N THR A 151 5.93 -4.83 22.75
CA THR A 151 4.90 -4.34 23.66
C THR A 151 4.01 -3.30 22.99
N PRO A 152 2.67 -3.53 22.92
CA PRO A 152 1.71 -2.57 22.40
C PRO A 152 1.78 -1.22 23.15
N PHE A 153 1.52 -0.12 22.45
CA PHE A 153 1.51 1.25 22.98
C PHE A 153 2.83 1.75 23.59
N LYS A 154 3.87 0.90 23.60
CA LYS A 154 5.25 1.26 23.94
C LYS A 154 6.10 1.36 22.68
N ASN A 155 5.81 0.54 21.70
CA ASN A 155 6.46 0.51 20.40
C ASN A 155 5.45 0.89 19.33
N TYR A 156 5.94 1.54 18.27
CA TYR A 156 5.11 2.10 17.21
C TYR A 156 5.73 1.86 15.84
N PHE A 157 4.89 1.41 14.91
CA PHE A 157 5.14 1.53 13.48
C PHE A 157 4.96 2.98 13.06
N TYR A 158 5.79 3.44 12.12
CA TYR A 158 5.61 4.75 11.48
C TYR A 158 5.99 4.69 10.01
N GLU A 159 5.29 5.48 9.21
CA GLU A 159 5.54 5.65 7.78
C GLU A 159 5.39 7.13 7.42
N PHE A 160 6.36 7.64 6.67
CA PHE A 160 6.26 8.92 5.96
C PHE A 160 6.32 8.64 4.48
N ARG A 161 5.39 9.21 3.71
CA ARG A 161 5.28 8.93 2.28
C ARG A 161 5.07 10.23 1.49
N LEU A 162 5.81 10.35 0.38
CA LEU A 162 5.56 11.32 -0.67
C LEU A 162 5.17 10.56 -1.93
N SER A 163 4.01 10.89 -2.47
CA SER A 163 3.43 10.24 -3.64
C SER A 163 3.16 11.26 -4.73
N ASN A 164 3.46 10.90 -5.96
CA ASN A 164 2.99 11.61 -7.13
C ASN A 164 2.12 10.67 -7.96
N LEU A 165 0.99 11.16 -8.43
CA LEU A 165 0.04 10.43 -9.25
C LEU A 165 -0.21 11.21 -10.55
N PHE A 166 0.01 10.54 -11.66
CA PHE A 166 -0.50 10.93 -12.97
C PHE A 166 -1.75 10.10 -13.27
N GLN A 167 -2.79 10.74 -13.79
CA GLN A 167 -4.01 10.07 -14.24
C GLN A 167 -4.50 10.65 -15.55
N PHE A 168 -5.04 9.79 -16.40
CA PHE A 168 -5.55 10.18 -17.71
C PHE A 168 -6.78 9.35 -18.07
N ASP A 169 -7.75 9.98 -18.74
CA ASP A 169 -8.95 9.33 -19.26
C ASP A 169 -9.13 9.72 -20.73
N VAL A 170 -9.20 8.73 -21.61
CA VAL A 170 -9.44 8.96 -23.05
C VAL A 170 -10.78 9.66 -23.28
N GLY A 171 -11.78 9.44 -22.44
CA GLY A 171 -13.08 10.14 -22.47
C GLY A 171 -12.96 11.67 -22.37
N ALA A 172 -11.85 12.20 -21.86
CA ALA A 172 -11.58 13.64 -21.85
C ALA A 172 -11.30 14.22 -23.25
N ILE A 173 -10.88 13.37 -24.21
CA ILE A 173 -10.57 13.76 -25.60
C ILE A 173 -11.67 13.26 -26.54
N VAL A 174 -12.15 12.05 -26.34
CA VAL A 174 -13.18 11.41 -27.16
C VAL A 174 -14.47 11.30 -26.34
N PRO A 175 -15.45 12.21 -26.50
CA PRO A 175 -16.69 12.16 -25.73
C PRO A 175 -17.50 10.90 -26.01
N GLY A 176 -18.13 10.35 -24.98
CA GLY A 176 -19.03 9.20 -25.07
C GLY A 176 -18.98 8.33 -23.81
N ASP A 177 -20.10 7.74 -23.44
CA ASP A 177 -20.22 6.94 -22.20
C ASP A 177 -19.38 5.65 -22.20
N TRP A 178 -18.92 5.22 -23.38
CA TRP A 178 -18.15 3.99 -23.60
C TRP A 178 -16.71 4.25 -24.06
N THR A 179 -16.23 5.50 -23.97
CA THR A 179 -14.89 5.88 -24.45
C THR A 179 -13.87 6.01 -23.33
N HIS A 180 -14.24 5.66 -22.10
CA HIS A 180 -13.43 5.86 -20.90
C HIS A 180 -12.40 4.74 -20.70
N VAL A 181 -11.26 4.88 -21.38
CA VAL A 181 -10.04 4.12 -21.06
C VAL A 181 -9.22 4.95 -20.09
N VAL A 182 -9.06 4.47 -18.88
CA VAL A 182 -8.39 5.19 -17.79
C VAL A 182 -7.01 4.61 -17.54
N MET A 183 -6.05 5.49 -17.35
CA MET A 183 -4.71 5.16 -16.89
C MET A 183 -4.38 5.94 -15.64
N GLN A 184 -3.77 5.26 -14.65
CA GLN A 184 -3.15 5.90 -13.51
C GLN A 184 -1.73 5.35 -13.36
N ALA A 185 -0.78 6.23 -13.06
CA ALA A 185 0.58 5.85 -12.75
C ALA A 185 1.04 6.65 -11.53
N SER A 186 1.53 5.97 -10.50
CA SER A 186 2.10 6.63 -9.32
C SER A 186 3.48 6.10 -8.98
N TYR A 187 4.24 6.97 -8.34
CA TYR A 187 5.52 6.62 -7.74
C TYR A 187 5.60 7.27 -6.36
N ASP A 188 5.89 6.45 -5.36
CA ASP A 188 5.95 6.83 -3.97
C ASP A 188 7.36 6.61 -3.42
N ILE A 189 7.87 7.60 -2.70
CA ILE A 189 9.06 7.49 -1.87
C ILE A 189 8.58 7.44 -0.43
N LEU A 190 8.98 6.42 0.31
CA LEU A 190 8.51 6.24 1.68
C LEU A 190 9.65 5.81 2.61
N TYR A 191 9.58 6.27 3.84
CA TYR A 191 10.40 5.78 4.94
C TYR A 191 9.48 5.03 5.90
N THR A 192 9.81 3.77 6.18
CA THR A 192 9.09 2.96 7.15
C THR A 192 10.01 2.58 8.30
N GLY A 193 9.46 2.51 9.51
CA GLY A 193 10.20 2.06 10.67
C GLY A 193 9.31 1.53 11.78
N LEU A 194 9.94 0.77 12.67
CA LEU A 194 9.35 0.25 13.89
C LEU A 194 10.25 0.63 15.06
N THR A 195 9.70 1.32 16.05
CA THR A 195 10.46 1.70 17.25
C THR A 195 10.75 0.47 18.13
N GLY A 196 11.85 0.51 18.86
CA GLY A 196 12.27 -0.63 19.70
C GLY A 196 12.95 -1.76 18.93
N VAL A 197 13.21 -1.55 17.65
CA VAL A 197 13.97 -2.47 16.78
C VAL A 197 15.30 -1.83 16.42
N GLU A 198 16.38 -2.58 16.51
CA GLU A 198 17.70 -2.13 16.08
C GLU A 198 17.75 -1.95 14.56
N ASN A 199 18.54 -0.99 14.10
CA ASN A 199 18.73 -0.77 12.66
C ASN A 199 19.30 -2.03 12.02
N GLY A 200 18.79 -2.38 10.84
CA GLY A 200 19.20 -3.58 10.13
C GLY A 200 18.47 -4.86 10.56
N THR A 201 17.76 -4.83 11.70
CA THR A 201 17.00 -6.00 12.14
C THR A 201 15.64 -6.05 11.43
N PRO A 202 15.28 -7.18 10.82
CA PRO A 202 13.96 -7.37 10.23
C PRO A 202 12.83 -7.36 11.28
N TRP A 203 11.67 -6.87 10.87
CA TRP A 203 10.49 -6.81 11.72
C TRP A 203 9.20 -7.17 10.95
N ILE A 204 8.13 -7.40 11.73
CA ILE A 204 6.79 -7.74 11.23
C ILE A 204 5.79 -6.66 11.63
N TRP A 205 4.89 -6.33 10.72
CA TRP A 205 3.73 -5.46 10.91
C TRP A 205 2.49 -6.04 10.25
N GLN A 206 1.38 -6.13 10.98
CA GLN A 206 0.11 -6.72 10.50
C GLN A 206 0.32 -8.11 9.88
N ALA A 207 1.00 -9.00 10.58
CA ALA A 207 1.40 -10.33 10.13
C ALA A 207 2.29 -10.38 8.86
N SER A 208 2.68 -9.22 8.30
CA SER A 208 3.56 -9.14 7.14
C SER A 208 4.99 -8.87 7.59
N GLY A 209 5.85 -9.86 7.49
CA GLY A 209 7.27 -9.82 7.84
C GLY A 209 8.16 -9.25 6.72
N GLU A 210 9.45 -9.51 6.84
CA GLU A 210 10.47 -9.13 5.85
C GLU A 210 10.59 -7.60 5.67
N LYS A 211 10.40 -6.83 6.74
CA LYS A 211 10.53 -5.37 6.75
C LYS A 211 11.73 -4.96 7.59
N ALA A 212 12.35 -3.82 7.27
CA ALA A 212 13.38 -3.17 8.07
C ALA A 212 13.14 -1.66 8.13
N ASN A 213 13.81 -0.96 9.06
CA ASN A 213 13.79 0.49 9.10
C ASN A 213 14.57 1.04 7.91
N GLY A 214 13.92 1.82 7.03
CA GLY A 214 14.64 2.34 5.88
C GLY A 214 13.75 2.97 4.80
N TRP A 215 14.43 3.47 3.78
CA TRP A 215 13.80 4.06 2.61
C TRP A 215 13.34 2.99 1.63
N ASN A 216 12.09 3.09 1.22
CA ASN A 216 11.42 2.19 0.30
C ASN A 216 10.83 2.97 -0.87
N TYR A 217 10.54 2.27 -1.94
CA TYR A 217 9.71 2.78 -3.02
C TYR A 217 8.49 1.90 -3.23
N TYR A 218 7.43 2.53 -3.72
CA TYR A 218 6.26 1.85 -4.24
C TYR A 218 5.82 2.54 -5.52
N SER A 219 5.56 1.78 -6.55
CA SER A 219 5.03 2.29 -7.82
C SER A 219 3.85 1.45 -8.24
N GLN A 220 2.86 2.09 -8.84
CA GLN A 220 1.75 1.38 -9.46
C GLN A 220 1.37 1.98 -10.81
N ILE A 221 0.92 1.11 -11.70
CA ILE A 221 0.26 1.48 -12.95
C ILE A 221 -1.07 0.76 -13.00
N ILE A 222 -2.15 1.48 -13.26
CA ILE A 222 -3.49 0.93 -13.46
C ILE A 222 -3.93 1.27 -14.89
N LEU A 223 -4.36 0.25 -15.60
CA LEU A 223 -5.05 0.39 -16.89
C LEU A 223 -6.46 -0.17 -16.74
N GLY A 224 -7.46 0.63 -17.00
CA GLY A 224 -8.85 0.25 -16.81
C GLY A 224 -9.76 0.73 -17.90
N TYR A 225 -10.88 0.05 -18.05
CA TYR A 225 -11.98 0.44 -18.90
C TYR A 225 -13.19 0.72 -18.01
N GLN A 226 -13.74 1.93 -18.12
CA GLN A 226 -14.92 2.34 -17.38
C GLN A 226 -16.15 2.26 -18.25
N MET A 227 -17.23 1.79 -17.66
CA MET A 227 -18.52 1.54 -18.30
C MET A 227 -19.64 2.25 -17.52
N PRO A 228 -20.71 2.69 -18.18
CA PRO A 228 -21.91 3.27 -17.55
C PRO A 228 -22.82 2.17 -16.96
N LEU A 229 -22.26 1.23 -16.23
CA LEU A 229 -22.94 0.07 -15.64
C LEU A 229 -22.63 -0.03 -14.15
N VAL A 230 -23.33 -0.93 -13.43
CA VAL A 230 -22.98 -1.27 -12.06
C VAL A 230 -21.56 -1.83 -11.98
N LEU A 231 -21.16 -2.70 -12.90
CA LEU A 231 -19.76 -3.03 -13.13
C LEU A 231 -19.10 -1.82 -13.82
N GLN A 232 -18.70 -0.85 -13.02
CA GLN A 232 -18.21 0.42 -13.50
C GLN A 232 -16.83 0.30 -14.16
N THR A 233 -15.93 -0.49 -13.58
CA THR A 233 -14.55 -0.56 -14.07
C THR A 233 -14.06 -1.99 -14.05
N VAL A 234 -13.39 -2.38 -15.12
CA VAL A 234 -12.52 -3.57 -15.17
C VAL A 234 -11.12 -3.12 -15.54
N GLY A 235 -10.11 -3.73 -14.97
CA GLY A 235 -8.74 -3.27 -15.22
C GLY A 235 -7.67 -4.21 -14.70
N LEU A 236 -6.44 -3.77 -14.94
CA LEU A 236 -5.24 -4.44 -14.50
C LEU A 236 -4.35 -3.44 -13.78
N GLN A 237 -3.93 -3.78 -12.58
CA GLN A 237 -2.99 -3.01 -11.78
C GLN A 237 -1.67 -3.76 -11.69
N PHE A 238 -0.59 -3.06 -11.98
CA PHE A 238 0.79 -3.50 -11.76
C PHE A 238 1.37 -2.73 -10.59
N GLU A 239 2.04 -3.42 -9.68
CA GLU A 239 2.71 -2.80 -8.54
C GLU A 239 4.16 -3.26 -8.47
N LEU A 240 5.05 -2.33 -8.13
CA LEU A 240 6.47 -2.55 -7.87
C LEU A 240 6.79 -2.01 -6.47
N SER A 241 7.55 -2.74 -5.68
CA SER A 241 8.00 -2.27 -4.38
C SER A 241 9.34 -2.89 -3.98
N GLY A 242 10.09 -2.16 -3.15
CA GLY A 242 11.38 -2.62 -2.66
C GLY A 242 12.08 -1.57 -1.82
N TYR A 243 13.26 -1.92 -1.33
CA TYR A 243 14.15 -1.01 -0.63
C TYR A 243 15.10 -0.34 -1.62
N TYR A 244 15.45 0.94 -1.36
CA TYR A 244 16.44 1.63 -2.16
C TYR A 244 17.87 1.13 -1.86
N ASP A 245 18.10 0.71 -0.61
CA ASP A 245 19.42 0.36 -0.12
C ASP A 245 19.37 -0.97 0.64
N GLU A 246 20.25 -1.88 0.28
CA GLU A 246 20.48 -3.14 0.99
C GLU A 246 20.95 -2.92 2.43
N ALA A 247 21.63 -1.79 2.70
CA ALA A 247 22.07 -1.38 4.04
C ALA A 247 20.89 -1.08 5.01
N SER A 248 19.65 -1.09 4.54
CA SER A 248 18.48 -1.15 5.42
C SER A 248 18.41 -2.43 6.24
N PHE A 249 19.17 -3.47 5.85
CA PHE A 249 19.32 -4.75 6.54
C PHE A 249 20.77 -4.96 6.94
N ASP A 250 21.00 -5.68 8.04
CA ASP A 250 22.36 -6.08 8.44
C ASP A 250 23.05 -6.90 7.37
N ALA A 251 24.38 -6.80 7.31
CA ALA A 251 25.23 -7.51 6.35
C ALA A 251 25.01 -9.04 6.35
N LYS A 252 24.60 -9.62 7.49
CA LYS A 252 24.29 -11.06 7.61
C LYS A 252 23.06 -11.50 6.81
N TYR A 253 22.25 -10.57 6.27
CA TYR A 253 21.08 -10.86 5.46
C TYR A 253 21.28 -10.60 3.96
N LEU A 254 22.48 -10.28 3.49
CA LEU A 254 22.73 -9.97 2.07
C LEU A 254 22.44 -11.15 1.14
N ASP A 255 22.69 -12.38 1.57
CA ASP A 255 22.40 -13.59 0.78
C ASP A 255 20.90 -13.82 0.59
N TRP A 256 20.06 -13.20 1.43
CA TRP A 256 18.61 -13.16 1.30
C TRP A 256 18.12 -12.19 0.21
N ASN A 257 18.98 -11.35 -0.34
CA ASN A 257 18.70 -10.31 -1.33
C ASN A 257 17.72 -9.22 -0.81
N PRO A 258 18.14 -8.33 0.10
CA PRO A 258 17.31 -7.26 0.66
C PRO A 258 16.71 -6.30 -0.38
N SER A 259 17.42 -6.04 -1.47
CA SER A 259 17.00 -5.17 -2.58
C SER A 259 16.03 -5.82 -3.56
N PHE A 260 15.53 -7.03 -3.27
CA PHE A 260 14.57 -7.72 -4.13
C PHE A 260 13.35 -6.84 -4.45
N MET A 261 13.16 -6.53 -5.71
CA MET A 261 11.98 -5.84 -6.20
C MET A 261 10.79 -6.80 -6.30
N ARG A 262 9.79 -6.60 -5.44
CA ARG A 262 8.52 -7.32 -5.51
C ARG A 262 7.67 -6.76 -6.64
N VAL A 263 7.10 -7.64 -7.44
CA VAL A 263 6.16 -7.31 -8.52
C VAL A 263 4.83 -7.96 -8.24
N ASN A 264 3.74 -7.20 -8.32
CA ASN A 264 2.38 -7.72 -8.23
C ASN A 264 1.60 -7.39 -9.50
N ILE A 265 0.76 -8.32 -9.93
CA ILE A 265 -0.19 -8.18 -11.03
C ILE A 265 -1.58 -8.43 -10.46
N ASN A 266 -2.44 -7.42 -10.52
CA ASN A 266 -3.74 -7.45 -9.87
C ASN A 266 -4.85 -7.16 -10.89
N PRO A 267 -5.55 -8.17 -11.41
CA PRO A 267 -6.86 -7.97 -12.01
C PRO A 267 -7.82 -7.33 -11.01
N ILE A 268 -8.49 -6.26 -11.42
CA ILE A 268 -9.42 -5.50 -10.59
C ILE A 268 -10.77 -5.33 -11.29
N CYS A 269 -11.84 -5.33 -10.52
CA CYS A 269 -13.13 -4.83 -10.97
C CYS A 269 -13.77 -3.97 -9.87
N ILE A 270 -14.47 -2.92 -10.29
CA ILE A 270 -15.17 -1.99 -9.40
C ILE A 270 -16.64 -2.03 -9.74
N LEU A 271 -17.45 -2.34 -8.73
CA LEU A 271 -18.90 -2.26 -8.76
C LEU A 271 -19.31 -0.96 -8.07
N LYS A 272 -19.99 -0.07 -8.78
CA LYS A 272 -20.59 1.15 -8.23
C LYS A 272 -22.09 0.96 -8.14
N PHE A 273 -22.60 0.75 -6.95
CA PHE A 273 -24.03 0.52 -6.73
C PHE A 273 -24.84 1.83 -6.80
N ASN A 274 -24.24 2.91 -6.29
CA ASN A 274 -24.75 4.28 -6.36
C ASN A 274 -23.60 5.26 -6.01
N GLU A 275 -23.93 6.56 -5.81
CA GLU A 275 -22.92 7.60 -5.53
C GLU A 275 -22.17 7.38 -4.21
N ASN A 276 -22.76 6.64 -3.28
CA ASN A 276 -22.25 6.43 -1.93
C ASN A 276 -21.60 5.06 -1.73
N HIS A 277 -21.98 4.05 -2.52
CA HIS A 277 -21.63 2.65 -2.29
C HIS A 277 -20.84 2.06 -3.46
N SER A 278 -19.65 1.56 -3.18
CA SER A 278 -18.84 0.82 -4.16
C SER A 278 -18.17 -0.39 -3.54
N LEU A 279 -17.90 -1.39 -4.38
CA LEU A 279 -17.13 -2.59 -4.02
C LEU A 279 -16.03 -2.79 -5.06
N THR A 280 -14.81 -2.85 -4.59
CA THR A 280 -13.65 -3.26 -5.40
C THR A 280 -13.33 -4.72 -5.10
N ILE A 281 -13.20 -5.53 -6.14
CA ILE A 281 -12.74 -6.90 -6.09
C ILE A 281 -11.38 -6.95 -6.78
N GLN A 282 -10.40 -7.53 -6.11
CA GLN A 282 -9.04 -7.64 -6.60
C GLN A 282 -8.52 -9.06 -6.39
N THR A 283 -7.91 -9.63 -7.41
CA THR A 283 -7.06 -10.82 -7.26
C THR A 283 -5.60 -10.39 -7.37
N ARG A 284 -4.69 -11.10 -6.70
CA ARG A 284 -3.26 -10.76 -6.73
C ARG A 284 -2.41 -11.96 -7.08
N PHE A 285 -1.62 -11.79 -8.13
CA PHE A 285 -0.46 -12.61 -8.45
C PHE A 285 0.79 -11.83 -8.03
N SER A 286 1.63 -12.45 -7.22
CA SER A 286 2.79 -11.78 -6.61
C SER A 286 4.07 -12.52 -6.90
N SER A 287 5.16 -11.77 -7.00
CA SER A 287 6.49 -12.38 -7.00
C SER A 287 7.06 -12.39 -5.57
N ARG A 288 7.79 -13.46 -5.24
CA ARG A 288 8.54 -13.60 -3.99
C ARG A 288 9.96 -14.13 -4.26
N ARG A 289 10.80 -14.07 -3.25
CA ARG A 289 12.13 -14.70 -3.31
C ARG A 289 11.98 -16.21 -3.34
N GLY A 290 12.69 -16.86 -4.26
CA GLY A 290 12.92 -18.29 -4.24
C GLY A 290 14.24 -18.59 -3.52
N PHE A 291 14.33 -19.75 -2.88
CA PHE A 291 15.50 -20.17 -2.11
C PHE A 291 15.98 -21.56 -2.51
N SER A 292 17.27 -21.84 -2.26
CA SER A 292 17.89 -23.13 -2.59
C SER A 292 17.56 -24.24 -1.59
N SER A 293 17.02 -23.92 -0.42
CA SER A 293 16.66 -24.85 0.64
C SER A 293 15.35 -24.46 1.33
N ASP A 294 14.76 -25.39 2.08
CA ASP A 294 13.54 -25.16 2.83
C ASP A 294 13.78 -24.55 4.20
N ARG A 295 12.82 -23.81 4.68
CA ARG A 295 12.74 -23.34 6.06
C ARG A 295 11.93 -24.32 6.90
N GLY A 296 12.19 -24.40 8.20
CA GLY A 296 11.32 -25.08 9.15
C GLY A 296 9.94 -24.42 9.26
N GLU A 297 8.95 -25.08 9.87
CA GLU A 297 7.56 -24.62 9.91
C GLU A 297 7.40 -23.22 10.53
N ASP A 298 8.11 -22.93 11.63
CA ASP A 298 8.03 -21.64 12.35
C ASP A 298 9.17 -20.68 12.02
N ALA A 299 10.07 -21.07 11.11
CA ALA A 299 11.24 -20.30 10.75
C ALA A 299 10.94 -19.24 9.68
N THR A 300 11.82 -18.24 9.60
CA THR A 300 11.86 -17.29 8.49
C THR A 300 12.87 -17.77 7.43
N ASN A 301 12.95 -17.04 6.33
CA ASN A 301 13.90 -17.35 5.24
C ASN A 301 15.17 -16.50 5.27
N PHE A 302 15.45 -15.77 6.35
CA PHE A 302 16.58 -14.84 6.41
C PHE A 302 17.97 -15.50 6.43
N ASN A 303 18.06 -16.78 6.77
CA ASN A 303 19.28 -17.58 6.71
C ASN A 303 19.40 -18.37 5.40
N LEU A 304 18.51 -18.17 4.44
CA LEU A 304 18.51 -18.88 3.17
C LEU A 304 19.12 -18.02 2.06
N ASN A 305 19.84 -18.69 1.14
CA ASN A 305 20.41 -18.04 -0.03
C ASN A 305 19.33 -17.83 -1.10
N TYR A 306 19.19 -16.61 -1.56
CA TYR A 306 18.32 -16.26 -2.66
C TYR A 306 18.68 -17.05 -3.92
N ASN A 307 17.68 -17.66 -4.56
CA ASN A 307 17.82 -18.44 -5.77
C ASN A 307 16.71 -18.12 -6.79
N GLY A 308 16.66 -16.86 -7.19
CA GLY A 308 15.75 -16.40 -8.25
C GLY A 308 14.36 -15.97 -7.78
N ARG A 309 13.53 -15.68 -8.74
CA ARG A 309 12.17 -15.17 -8.55
C ARG A 309 11.16 -16.29 -8.71
N GLU A 310 10.18 -16.29 -7.83
CA GLU A 310 9.04 -17.20 -7.85
C GLU A 310 7.74 -16.41 -7.92
N TRP A 311 6.75 -16.87 -8.69
CA TRP A 311 5.41 -16.31 -8.79
C TRP A 311 4.41 -17.18 -8.06
N TRP A 312 3.38 -16.58 -7.50
CA TRP A 312 2.31 -17.29 -6.82
C TRP A 312 1.01 -16.51 -6.83
N PHE A 313 -0.11 -17.21 -6.70
CA PHE A 313 -1.41 -16.59 -6.45
C PHE A 313 -1.49 -16.25 -4.96
N GLU A 314 -1.47 -14.95 -4.64
CA GLU A 314 -1.34 -14.51 -3.26
C GLU A 314 -2.68 -14.43 -2.55
N ARG A 315 -3.66 -13.71 -3.15
CA ARG A 315 -4.93 -13.44 -2.47
C ARG A 315 -6.06 -13.03 -3.39
N VAL A 316 -7.27 -13.12 -2.82
CA VAL A 316 -8.46 -12.38 -3.28
C VAL A 316 -8.79 -11.34 -2.23
N ALA A 317 -9.01 -10.10 -2.64
CA ALA A 317 -9.36 -9.01 -1.74
C ALA A 317 -10.66 -8.33 -2.18
N LEU A 318 -11.45 -7.93 -1.19
CA LEU A 318 -12.68 -7.17 -1.30
C LEU A 318 -12.51 -5.86 -0.53
N SER A 319 -12.83 -4.74 -1.14
CA SER A 319 -12.82 -3.43 -0.49
C SER A 319 -14.16 -2.75 -0.72
N TYR A 320 -14.98 -2.69 0.32
CA TYR A 320 -16.25 -1.98 0.29
C TYR A 320 -16.07 -0.58 0.83
N SER A 321 -16.54 0.41 0.06
CA SER A 321 -16.47 1.82 0.44
C SER A 321 -17.89 2.41 0.52
N TYR A 322 -18.15 3.07 1.64
CA TYR A 322 -19.34 3.89 1.86
C TYR A 322 -18.94 5.33 2.14
N SER A 323 -19.54 6.28 1.39
CA SER A 323 -19.26 7.70 1.58
C SER A 323 -20.55 8.48 1.91
N PHE A 324 -20.48 9.45 2.83
CA PHE A 324 -21.63 10.22 3.34
C PHE A 324 -21.22 11.65 3.72
#